data_4df1c074115c0090876cd332df09808f
#
_entry.id   4df1c074115c0090876cd332df09808f
#
_cell.length_a   1.000
_cell.length_b   1.000
_cell.length_c   1.000
_cell.angle_alpha   90.00
_cell.angle_beta   90.00
_cell.angle_gamma   90.00
#
_symmetry.space_group_name_H-M   'P 1'
#
loop_
_entity.id
_entity.type
_entity.pdbx_description
1 polymer ?
#
loop_
_entity_poly.entity_id
_entity_poly.type
_entity_poly.pdbx_seq_one_letter_code
_entity_poly.pdbx_strand_id
1 'polypeptide(L)'
;MTQIQIRMPTSTKPKVIDLFCGAGGFTLASWQAGFECVAGFDASEVLTSRFSENFPKTTFVKCDLQSAQVSDILRGTGLKAREIDGIIGGPPCQGFSWIGRREANDPRNTLIHHFFRLVRSIVPRFFVMENVPGLLHQPFSSRLKRELDQLPQQYSLLGPLPLDSADFGAATRRQRILIIGIDSRYVDSVAKEDIAKHYVRTIPTVREAIHDLPEPISSTSQNSDGWAGYSAEPFHGERGSYVKKARRIPPMHLGSVLSREFLSKGLVSGFQKTQHAPEIVRRFKSVAEGGTEPISRFPRLQWDEQCPTLRAGTGPENGSYQSVRPIHPSRDRVITIREAARLQGFPDWFLFHSTKWHSFRMIGNSVNPQMAREVLSAIRSRL
;
A
#
# COMPACT_ATOMS: atom_id res chain seq x y z
N MET A 1 26.33 -7.05 -38.10
CA MET A 1 24.88 -7.24 -38.23
C MET A 1 24.21 -6.26 -37.26
N THR A 2 23.69 -5.16 -37.81
CA THR A 2 23.10 -4.06 -37.02
C THR A 2 21.70 -4.48 -36.58
N GLN A 3 21.52 -4.65 -35.30
CA GLN A 3 20.18 -4.89 -34.74
C GLN A 3 19.34 -3.62 -34.90
N ILE A 4 18.33 -3.69 -35.76
CA ILE A 4 17.32 -2.67 -35.91
C ILE A 4 16.43 -2.75 -34.66
N GLN A 5 16.64 -1.85 -33.71
CA GLN A 5 15.69 -1.60 -32.60
C GLN A 5 14.42 -0.97 -33.20
N ILE A 6 13.39 -1.75 -33.38
CA ILE A 6 12.06 -1.24 -33.73
C ILE A 6 11.49 -0.64 -32.44
N ARG A 7 11.75 0.65 -32.19
CA ARG A 7 10.98 1.46 -31.25
C ARG A 7 9.61 1.73 -31.88
N MET A 8 8.61 0.97 -31.48
CA MET A 8 7.22 1.32 -31.77
C MET A 8 6.82 2.52 -30.91
N PRO A 9 6.28 3.59 -31.46
CA PRO A 9 5.74 4.69 -30.66
C PRO A 9 4.44 4.24 -30.03
N THR A 10 4.44 3.83 -28.77
CA THR A 10 3.23 3.48 -28.05
C THR A 10 2.71 4.71 -27.31
N SER A 11 1.70 5.36 -27.86
CA SER A 11 0.89 6.38 -27.16
C SER A 11 -0.03 5.78 -26.08
N THR A 12 0.04 4.48 -25.84
CA THR A 12 -0.74 3.75 -24.84
C THR A 12 0.11 3.53 -23.59
N LYS A 13 -0.52 3.77 -22.42
CA LYS A 13 0.12 3.49 -21.13
C LYS A 13 0.47 2.00 -21.03
N PRO A 14 1.65 1.62 -20.52
CA PRO A 14 1.96 0.21 -20.28
C PRO A 14 0.97 -0.40 -19.30
N LYS A 15 0.55 -1.62 -19.58
CA LYS A 15 -0.50 -2.34 -18.83
C LYS A 15 0.10 -3.21 -17.74
N VAL A 16 -0.41 -3.07 -16.54
CA VAL A 16 0.01 -3.89 -15.40
C VAL A 16 -1.17 -4.59 -14.74
N ILE A 17 -0.89 -5.69 -14.07
CA ILE A 17 -1.83 -6.38 -13.19
C ILE A 17 -1.29 -6.38 -11.77
N ASP A 18 -2.19 -6.26 -10.79
CA ASP A 18 -1.87 -6.24 -9.36
C ASP A 18 -2.33 -7.56 -8.71
N LEU A 19 -1.38 -8.42 -8.36
CA LEU A 19 -1.64 -9.70 -7.68
C LEU A 19 -1.58 -9.49 -6.16
N PHE A 20 -2.55 -10.01 -5.43
CA PHE A 20 -2.73 -9.76 -4.00
C PHE A 20 -2.99 -8.26 -3.73
N CYS A 21 -3.88 -7.66 -4.52
CA CYS A 21 -4.06 -6.21 -4.58
C CYS A 21 -4.59 -5.59 -3.26
N GLY A 22 -5.31 -6.35 -2.44
CA GLY A 22 -5.88 -5.87 -1.19
C GLY A 22 -6.65 -4.56 -1.36
N ALA A 23 -6.31 -3.54 -0.57
CA ALA A 23 -6.93 -2.21 -0.69
C ALA A 23 -6.51 -1.46 -1.98
N GLY A 24 -5.48 -1.90 -2.69
CA GLY A 24 -5.03 -1.28 -3.93
C GLY A 24 -3.90 -0.27 -3.77
N GLY A 25 -2.99 -0.45 -2.80
CA GLY A 25 -1.84 0.43 -2.63
C GLY A 25 -0.90 0.42 -3.83
N PHE A 26 -0.59 -0.77 -4.38
CA PHE A 26 0.16 -0.90 -5.63
C PHE A 26 -0.64 -0.43 -6.85
N THR A 27 -1.92 -0.76 -6.92
CA THR A 27 -2.83 -0.27 -7.97
C THR A 27 -2.81 1.25 -8.04
N LEU A 28 -2.94 1.95 -6.89
CA LEU A 28 -2.86 3.41 -6.81
C LEU A 28 -1.51 3.93 -7.31
N ALA A 29 -0.43 3.32 -6.85
CA ALA A 29 0.94 3.67 -7.24
C ALA A 29 1.16 3.53 -8.74
N SER A 30 0.66 2.44 -9.36
CA SER A 30 0.83 2.20 -10.79
C SER A 30 0.12 3.26 -11.64
N TRP A 31 -1.12 3.63 -11.30
CA TRP A 31 -1.83 4.72 -11.96
C TRP A 31 -1.09 6.06 -11.83
N GLN A 32 -0.54 6.34 -10.63
CA GLN A 32 0.21 7.58 -10.36
C GLN A 32 1.55 7.62 -11.09
N ALA A 33 2.18 6.47 -11.33
CA ALA A 33 3.43 6.33 -12.08
C ALA A 33 3.23 6.27 -13.61
N GLY A 34 1.99 6.42 -14.10
CA GLY A 34 1.70 6.48 -15.53
C GLY A 34 1.47 5.12 -16.21
N PHE A 35 1.23 4.08 -15.44
CA PHE A 35 0.76 2.78 -15.95
C PHE A 35 -0.77 2.73 -16.00
N GLU A 36 -1.30 1.77 -16.73
CA GLU A 36 -2.70 1.35 -16.68
C GLU A 36 -2.78 0.03 -15.90
N CYS A 37 -3.30 0.07 -14.66
CA CYS A 37 -3.63 -1.16 -13.96
C CYS A 37 -4.94 -1.71 -14.48
N VAL A 38 -4.87 -2.77 -15.29
CA VAL A 38 -6.04 -3.33 -15.97
C VAL A 38 -6.88 -4.20 -15.05
N ALA A 39 -6.25 -4.93 -14.13
CA ALA A 39 -6.95 -5.77 -13.16
C ALA A 39 -6.17 -5.91 -11.84
N GLY A 40 -6.94 -6.01 -10.74
CA GLY A 40 -6.47 -6.39 -9.42
C GLY A 40 -7.08 -7.72 -8.98
N PHE A 41 -6.27 -8.62 -8.46
CA PHE A 41 -6.66 -9.96 -8.03
C PHE A 41 -6.43 -10.14 -6.53
N ASP A 42 -7.45 -10.59 -5.80
CA ASP A 42 -7.34 -10.93 -4.37
C ASP A 42 -8.50 -11.86 -3.96
N ALA A 43 -8.28 -12.69 -2.95
CA ALA A 43 -9.30 -13.57 -2.40
C ALA A 43 -10.15 -12.89 -1.31
N SER A 44 -9.67 -11.79 -0.70
CA SER A 44 -10.29 -11.16 0.47
C SER A 44 -11.33 -10.13 0.10
N GLU A 45 -12.61 -10.45 0.23
CA GLU A 45 -13.72 -9.50 0.03
C GLU A 45 -13.64 -8.29 0.98
N VAL A 46 -13.15 -8.49 2.19
CA VAL A 46 -13.03 -7.42 3.19
C VAL A 46 -11.96 -6.41 2.80
N LEU A 47 -10.77 -6.88 2.39
CA LEU A 47 -9.66 -6.00 2.03
C LEU A 47 -9.93 -5.26 0.72
N THR A 48 -10.74 -5.83 -0.16
CA THR A 48 -11.07 -5.28 -1.48
C THR A 48 -12.42 -4.57 -1.55
N SER A 49 -13.13 -4.47 -0.42
CA SER A 49 -14.53 -4.01 -0.35
C SER A 49 -14.80 -2.64 -0.99
N ARG A 50 -13.79 -1.78 -1.12
CA ARG A 50 -13.87 -0.46 -1.76
C ARG A 50 -13.00 -0.36 -3.02
N PHE A 51 -12.48 -1.49 -3.51
CA PHE A 51 -11.52 -1.49 -4.63
C PHE A 51 -12.12 -0.87 -5.90
N SER A 52 -13.29 -1.34 -6.33
CA SER A 52 -13.94 -0.84 -7.55
C SER A 52 -14.39 0.62 -7.45
N GLU A 53 -14.70 1.10 -6.25
CA GLU A 53 -15.01 2.52 -6.01
C GLU A 53 -13.75 3.38 -6.13
N ASN A 54 -12.62 2.91 -5.60
CA ASN A 54 -11.35 3.62 -5.69
C ASN A 54 -10.74 3.57 -7.10
N PHE A 55 -11.02 2.50 -7.85
CA PHE A 55 -10.41 2.22 -9.16
C PHE A 55 -11.46 1.87 -10.23
N PRO A 56 -12.30 2.82 -10.66
CA PRO A 56 -13.42 2.54 -11.57
C PRO A 56 -12.98 2.09 -12.98
N LYS A 57 -11.69 2.16 -13.30
CA LYS A 57 -11.10 1.71 -14.58
C LYS A 57 -10.22 0.47 -14.43
N THR A 58 -10.13 -0.12 -13.24
CA THR A 58 -9.40 -1.35 -12.97
C THR A 58 -10.40 -2.45 -12.64
N THR A 59 -10.38 -3.55 -13.36
CA THR A 59 -11.26 -4.70 -13.07
C THR A 59 -10.82 -5.35 -11.77
N PHE A 60 -11.71 -5.48 -10.80
CA PHE A 60 -11.47 -6.34 -9.63
C PHE A 60 -11.90 -7.77 -9.94
N VAL A 61 -11.02 -8.72 -9.68
CA VAL A 61 -11.28 -10.16 -9.83
C VAL A 61 -11.07 -10.85 -8.49
N LYS A 62 -12.16 -11.32 -7.87
CA LYS A 62 -12.05 -12.17 -6.69
C LYS A 62 -11.46 -13.51 -7.10
N CYS A 63 -10.26 -13.81 -6.62
CA CYS A 63 -9.47 -14.95 -7.07
C CYS A 63 -8.54 -15.45 -5.96
N ASP A 64 -8.59 -16.74 -5.68
CA ASP A 64 -7.55 -17.39 -4.88
C ASP A 64 -6.35 -17.73 -5.77
N LEU A 65 -5.29 -16.94 -5.62
CA LEU A 65 -4.07 -17.07 -6.42
C LEU A 65 -3.28 -18.36 -6.14
N GLN A 66 -3.63 -19.12 -5.09
CA GLN A 66 -3.05 -20.46 -4.86
C GLN A 66 -3.52 -21.47 -5.93
N SER A 67 -4.80 -21.43 -6.26
CA SER A 67 -5.42 -22.35 -7.23
C SER A 67 -5.53 -21.79 -8.64
N ALA A 68 -5.45 -20.47 -8.81
CA ALA A 68 -5.64 -19.78 -10.09
C ALA A 68 -4.67 -20.26 -11.17
N GLN A 69 -5.20 -20.57 -12.34
CA GLN A 69 -4.41 -20.84 -13.55
C GLN A 69 -4.14 -19.55 -14.32
N VAL A 70 -3.16 -19.57 -15.22
CA VAL A 70 -2.88 -18.44 -16.11
C VAL A 70 -4.10 -18.04 -16.94
N SER A 71 -4.87 -19.02 -17.39
CA SER A 71 -6.13 -18.79 -18.12
C SER A 71 -7.14 -17.95 -17.34
N ASP A 72 -7.18 -18.10 -15.99
CA ASP A 72 -8.10 -17.34 -15.14
C ASP A 72 -7.64 -15.88 -15.04
N ILE A 73 -6.32 -15.67 -14.93
CA ILE A 73 -5.71 -14.32 -14.93
C ILE A 73 -5.99 -13.64 -16.27
N LEU A 74 -5.71 -14.29 -17.39
CA LEU A 74 -5.93 -13.72 -18.72
C LEU A 74 -7.42 -13.43 -18.98
N ARG A 75 -8.31 -14.31 -18.57
CA ARG A 75 -9.77 -14.09 -18.65
C ARG A 75 -10.18 -12.87 -17.82
N GLY A 76 -9.66 -12.72 -16.60
CA GLY A 76 -9.95 -11.60 -15.72
C GLY A 76 -9.46 -10.25 -16.26
N THR A 77 -8.40 -10.24 -17.07
CA THR A 77 -7.88 -9.01 -17.73
C THR A 77 -8.52 -8.73 -19.08
N GLY A 78 -9.06 -9.73 -19.76
CA GLY A 78 -9.44 -9.66 -21.16
C GLY A 78 -8.27 -9.51 -22.14
N LEU A 79 -7.04 -9.75 -21.71
CA LEU A 79 -5.81 -9.57 -22.48
C LEU A 79 -5.12 -10.91 -22.76
N LYS A 80 -4.25 -10.91 -23.78
CA LYS A 80 -3.27 -11.98 -23.99
C LYS A 80 -2.04 -11.73 -23.11
N ALA A 81 -1.30 -12.79 -22.76
CA ALA A 81 -0.12 -12.67 -21.90
C ALA A 81 0.89 -11.60 -22.39
N ARG A 82 1.15 -11.54 -23.69
CA ARG A 82 2.07 -10.56 -24.33
C ARG A 82 1.61 -9.09 -24.24
N GLU A 83 0.37 -8.85 -23.85
CA GLU A 83 -0.19 -7.50 -23.69
C GLU A 83 -0.10 -7.01 -22.24
N ILE A 84 0.38 -7.84 -21.32
CA ILE A 84 0.65 -7.51 -19.93
C ILE A 84 2.13 -7.11 -19.84
N ASP A 85 2.38 -5.81 -19.71
CA ASP A 85 3.75 -5.26 -19.61
C ASP A 85 4.38 -5.55 -18.25
N GLY A 86 3.59 -5.52 -17.17
CA GLY A 86 4.10 -5.71 -15.82
C GLY A 86 3.19 -6.48 -14.88
N ILE A 87 3.80 -7.19 -13.94
CA ILE A 87 3.14 -7.82 -12.80
C ILE A 87 3.64 -7.17 -11.52
N ILE A 88 2.75 -6.58 -10.73
CA ILE A 88 3.05 -6.06 -9.41
C ILE A 88 2.31 -6.86 -8.35
N GLY A 89 2.83 -6.90 -7.11
CA GLY A 89 2.10 -7.57 -6.05
C GLY A 89 2.83 -7.66 -4.72
N GLY A 90 2.03 -7.77 -3.65
CA GLY A 90 2.50 -7.98 -2.28
C GLY A 90 1.94 -9.28 -1.70
N PRO A 91 2.48 -10.46 -2.06
CA PRO A 91 1.97 -11.73 -1.54
C PRO A 91 2.03 -11.75 -0.01
N PRO A 92 0.94 -12.13 0.70
CA PRO A 92 0.89 -12.12 2.16
C PRO A 92 1.97 -12.99 2.79
N CYS A 93 2.58 -12.47 3.87
CA CYS A 93 3.66 -13.08 4.64
C CYS A 93 3.27 -13.26 6.11
N GLN A 94 2.17 -13.94 6.40
CA GLN A 94 1.70 -14.02 7.79
C GLN A 94 2.56 -14.94 8.67
N GLY A 95 3.25 -15.93 8.11
CA GLY A 95 4.23 -16.76 8.81
C GLY A 95 5.57 -16.06 9.11
N PHE A 96 5.85 -14.89 8.52
CA PHE A 96 7.13 -14.19 8.60
C PHE A 96 7.11 -12.98 9.55
N SER A 97 5.93 -12.59 10.05
CA SER A 97 5.83 -11.47 10.97
C SER A 97 6.53 -11.82 12.30
N TRP A 98 7.36 -10.90 12.82
CA TRP A 98 7.99 -11.02 14.15
C TRP A 98 7.00 -11.28 15.29
N ILE A 99 5.69 -11.08 15.04
CA ILE A 99 4.59 -11.14 16.00
C ILE A 99 3.69 -12.36 15.76
N GLY A 100 3.80 -13.04 14.59
CA GLY A 100 3.08 -14.30 14.30
C GLY A 100 3.79 -15.52 14.90
N ARG A 101 3.04 -16.59 15.17
CA ARG A 101 3.63 -17.91 15.39
C ARG A 101 4.42 -18.26 14.13
N ARG A 102 5.75 -18.37 14.22
CA ARG A 102 6.64 -18.74 13.11
C ARG A 102 6.38 -20.20 12.69
N GLU A 103 5.23 -20.45 12.08
CA GLU A 103 4.88 -21.78 11.62
C GLU A 103 5.48 -21.96 10.21
N ALA A 104 6.53 -22.74 10.15
CA ALA A 104 7.22 -23.05 8.88
C ALA A 104 6.29 -23.70 7.85
N ASN A 105 5.19 -24.32 8.29
CA ASN A 105 4.21 -25.04 7.47
C ASN A 105 2.93 -24.24 7.20
N ASP A 106 2.88 -22.93 7.48
CA ASP A 106 1.70 -22.10 7.13
C ASP A 106 1.47 -22.14 5.60
N PRO A 107 0.28 -22.54 5.12
CA PRO A 107 -0.03 -22.61 3.69
C PRO A 107 0.21 -21.27 2.95
N ARG A 108 0.10 -20.16 3.68
CA ARG A 108 0.33 -18.80 3.14
C ARG A 108 1.80 -18.53 2.80
N ASN A 109 2.72 -19.34 3.30
CA ASN A 109 4.13 -19.30 2.91
C ASN A 109 4.35 -19.74 1.46
N THR A 110 3.34 -20.34 0.82
CA THR A 110 3.37 -20.74 -0.59
C THR A 110 2.97 -19.61 -1.54
N LEU A 111 2.38 -18.51 -1.04
CA LEU A 111 1.87 -17.42 -1.90
C LEU A 111 2.95 -16.72 -2.71
N ILE A 112 4.17 -16.66 -2.19
CA ILE A 112 5.36 -16.18 -2.94
C ILE A 112 5.63 -17.10 -4.15
N HIS A 113 5.55 -18.42 -3.98
CA HIS A 113 5.65 -19.38 -5.08
C HIS A 113 4.61 -19.11 -6.17
N HIS A 114 3.36 -18.86 -5.78
CA HIS A 114 2.29 -18.59 -6.75
C HIS A 114 2.49 -17.26 -7.49
N PHE A 115 3.02 -16.23 -6.83
CA PHE A 115 3.44 -15.01 -7.51
C PHE A 115 4.47 -15.31 -8.61
N PHE A 116 5.57 -15.96 -8.28
CA PHE A 116 6.63 -16.29 -9.26
C PHE A 116 6.18 -17.30 -10.31
N ARG A 117 5.30 -18.25 -9.98
CA ARG A 117 4.67 -19.15 -10.94
C ARG A 117 3.94 -18.37 -12.04
N LEU A 118 3.16 -17.35 -11.67
CA LEU A 118 2.46 -16.51 -12.64
C LEU A 118 3.43 -15.63 -13.44
N VAL A 119 4.47 -15.10 -12.82
CA VAL A 119 5.54 -14.35 -13.51
C VAL A 119 6.21 -15.24 -14.58
N ARG A 120 6.59 -16.48 -14.21
CA ARG A 120 7.21 -17.45 -15.17
C ARG A 120 6.30 -17.82 -16.34
N SER A 121 5.01 -17.87 -16.09
CA SER A 121 4.03 -18.30 -17.12
C SER A 121 3.58 -17.16 -18.03
N ILE A 122 3.47 -15.93 -17.52
CA ILE A 122 3.04 -14.75 -18.29
C ILE A 122 4.23 -14.10 -18.97
N VAL A 123 5.40 -14.13 -18.35
CA VAL A 123 6.67 -13.56 -18.82
C VAL A 123 6.51 -12.07 -19.17
N PRO A 124 6.09 -11.21 -18.20
CA PRO A 124 5.94 -9.78 -18.44
C PRO A 124 7.29 -9.09 -18.66
N ARG A 125 7.30 -7.88 -19.22
CA ARG A 125 8.52 -7.06 -19.39
C ARG A 125 9.18 -6.71 -18.07
N PHE A 126 8.40 -6.58 -17.00
CA PHE A 126 8.91 -6.41 -15.64
C PHE A 126 7.97 -6.99 -14.59
N PHE A 127 8.51 -7.25 -13.43
CA PHE A 127 7.68 -7.51 -12.22
C PHE A 127 8.24 -6.78 -11.01
N VAL A 128 7.36 -6.48 -10.05
CA VAL A 128 7.75 -5.92 -8.76
C VAL A 128 7.01 -6.69 -7.66
N MET A 129 7.76 -7.34 -6.79
CA MET A 129 7.23 -8.00 -5.59
C MET A 129 7.63 -7.22 -4.35
N GLU A 130 6.65 -6.87 -3.50
CA GLU A 130 6.89 -6.29 -2.18
C GLU A 130 6.71 -7.33 -1.10
N ASN A 131 7.52 -7.24 -0.03
CA ASN A 131 7.35 -8.08 1.14
C ASN A 131 7.97 -7.45 2.42
N VAL A 132 7.77 -8.11 3.56
CA VAL A 132 8.37 -7.70 4.84
C VAL A 132 9.83 -8.15 4.96
N PRO A 133 10.70 -7.43 5.73
CA PRO A 133 12.11 -7.81 5.92
C PRO A 133 12.33 -9.23 6.46
N GLY A 134 11.36 -9.78 7.20
CA GLY A 134 11.40 -11.15 7.70
C GLY A 134 11.58 -12.23 6.62
N LEU A 135 11.25 -11.91 5.36
CA LEU A 135 11.49 -12.80 4.21
C LEU A 135 12.98 -13.15 4.01
N LEU A 136 13.89 -12.28 4.46
CA LEU A 136 15.33 -12.50 4.33
C LEU A 136 15.93 -13.43 5.39
N HIS A 137 15.15 -13.86 6.38
CA HIS A 137 15.60 -14.80 7.40
C HIS A 137 15.27 -16.25 7.03
N GLN A 138 16.10 -17.18 7.52
CA GLN A 138 15.85 -18.62 7.34
C GLN A 138 14.56 -19.06 8.07
N PRO A 139 13.82 -20.01 7.51
CA PRO A 139 14.08 -20.77 6.26
C PRO A 139 13.56 -20.09 4.98
N PHE A 140 13.05 -18.87 5.07
CA PHE A 140 12.32 -18.19 4.00
C PHE A 140 13.23 -17.64 2.90
N SER A 141 14.42 -17.17 3.27
CA SER A 141 15.42 -16.71 2.31
C SER A 141 15.86 -17.81 1.34
N SER A 142 15.97 -19.06 1.80
CA SER A 142 16.26 -20.21 0.92
C SER A 142 15.10 -20.54 -0.03
N ARG A 143 13.85 -20.32 0.41
CA ARG A 143 12.69 -20.51 -0.47
C ARG A 143 12.64 -19.42 -1.53
N LEU A 144 12.84 -18.17 -1.14
CA LEU A 144 12.92 -17.05 -2.07
C LEU A 144 14.01 -17.29 -3.11
N LYS A 145 15.22 -17.68 -2.69
CA LYS A 145 16.32 -17.97 -3.61
C LYS A 145 15.91 -19.00 -4.65
N ARG A 146 15.29 -20.12 -4.25
CA ARG A 146 14.81 -21.15 -5.19
C ARG A 146 13.81 -20.61 -6.23
N GLU A 147 12.91 -19.70 -5.83
CA GLU A 147 11.96 -19.08 -6.76
C GLU A 147 12.67 -18.16 -7.76
N LEU A 148 13.68 -17.40 -7.30
CA LEU A 148 14.45 -16.50 -8.14
C LEU A 148 15.35 -17.30 -9.13
N ASP A 149 15.97 -18.41 -8.68
CA ASP A 149 16.80 -19.27 -9.50
C ASP A 149 16.00 -19.96 -10.64
N GLN A 150 14.68 -20.06 -10.51
CA GLN A 150 13.79 -20.64 -11.55
C GLN A 150 13.26 -19.61 -12.56
N LEU A 151 13.57 -18.34 -12.39
CA LEU A 151 13.14 -17.31 -13.35
C LEU A 151 13.85 -17.46 -14.70
N PRO A 152 13.20 -17.11 -15.81
CA PRO A 152 13.83 -17.07 -17.11
C PRO A 152 15.10 -16.20 -17.11
N GLN A 153 16.17 -16.66 -17.79
CA GLN A 153 17.48 -16.01 -17.79
C GLN A 153 17.50 -14.58 -18.34
N GLN A 154 16.47 -14.20 -19.11
CA GLN A 154 16.34 -12.83 -19.62
C GLN A 154 16.02 -11.79 -18.53
N TYR A 155 15.62 -12.21 -17.32
CA TYR A 155 15.39 -11.27 -16.25
C TYR A 155 16.68 -10.83 -15.57
N SER A 156 16.97 -9.52 -15.66
CA SER A 156 17.91 -8.85 -14.76
C SER A 156 17.20 -8.55 -13.44
N LEU A 157 17.76 -8.99 -12.31
CA LEU A 157 17.14 -8.87 -11.00
C LEU A 157 17.80 -7.74 -10.21
N LEU A 158 16.98 -6.86 -9.63
CA LEU A 158 17.38 -5.90 -8.60
C LEU A 158 16.71 -6.28 -7.28
N GLY A 159 17.51 -6.53 -6.28
CA GLY A 159 17.04 -6.90 -4.95
C GLY A 159 17.44 -8.32 -4.54
N PRO A 160 17.05 -8.73 -3.33
CA PRO A 160 16.14 -8.05 -2.38
C PRO A 160 16.63 -6.67 -1.93
N LEU A 161 15.85 -5.64 -2.20
CA LEU A 161 16.19 -4.25 -1.92
C LEU A 161 15.40 -3.75 -0.71
N PRO A 162 16.05 -3.49 0.45
CA PRO A 162 15.38 -2.91 1.61
C PRO A 162 15.13 -1.41 1.37
N LEU A 163 13.87 -0.98 1.52
CA LEU A 163 13.43 0.40 1.39
C LEU A 163 12.55 0.79 2.58
N ASP A 164 12.63 2.05 2.99
CA ASP A 164 11.72 2.64 3.98
C ASP A 164 10.77 3.62 3.29
N SER A 165 9.47 3.50 3.53
CA SER A 165 8.46 4.38 2.92
C SER A 165 8.65 5.86 3.29
N ALA A 166 9.28 6.15 4.42
CA ALA A 166 9.61 7.52 4.82
C ALA A 166 10.55 8.20 3.82
N ASP A 167 11.52 7.48 3.27
CA ASP A 167 12.48 8.00 2.30
C ASP A 167 11.80 8.46 1.00
N PHE A 168 10.58 8.00 0.76
CA PHE A 168 9.75 8.37 -0.41
C PHE A 168 8.63 9.36 -0.08
N GLY A 169 8.68 9.95 1.10
CA GLY A 169 7.77 11.01 1.51
C GLY A 169 6.49 10.55 2.23
N ALA A 170 6.44 9.32 2.74
CA ALA A 170 5.40 8.93 3.68
C ALA A 170 5.70 9.46 5.10
N ALA A 171 4.67 9.84 5.84
CA ALA A 171 4.83 10.25 7.25
C ALA A 171 4.88 9.04 8.22
N THR A 172 5.27 7.88 7.72
CA THR A 172 5.42 6.64 8.48
C THR A 172 6.71 5.93 8.10
N ARG A 173 7.43 5.42 9.10
CA ARG A 173 8.55 4.51 8.89
C ARG A 173 8.01 3.10 8.69
N ARG A 174 8.22 2.58 7.48
CA ARG A 174 7.75 1.24 7.09
C ARG A 174 8.77 0.59 6.19
N GLN A 175 9.60 -0.24 6.76
CA GLN A 175 10.60 -0.99 6.00
C GLN A 175 9.97 -2.16 5.25
N ARG A 176 10.33 -2.28 3.98
CA ARG A 176 9.90 -3.35 3.08
C ARG A 176 11.05 -3.82 2.20
N ILE A 177 10.91 -5.04 1.71
CA ILE A 177 11.83 -5.61 0.72
C ILE A 177 11.12 -5.58 -0.63
N LEU A 178 11.79 -5.03 -1.63
CA LEU A 178 11.34 -5.12 -3.01
C LEU A 178 12.27 -6.03 -3.81
N ILE A 179 11.66 -6.80 -4.71
CA ILE A 179 12.34 -7.60 -5.71
C ILE A 179 11.80 -7.17 -7.06
N ILE A 180 12.67 -6.71 -7.93
CA ILE A 180 12.35 -6.19 -9.25
C ILE A 180 13.03 -7.06 -10.27
N GLY A 181 12.27 -7.58 -11.23
CA GLY A 181 12.81 -8.27 -12.39
C GLY A 181 12.48 -7.51 -13.65
N ILE A 182 13.49 -7.28 -14.47
CA ILE A 182 13.40 -6.56 -15.73
C ILE A 182 13.81 -7.48 -16.86
N ASP A 183 12.95 -7.68 -17.85
CA ASP A 183 13.29 -8.42 -19.07
C ASP A 183 14.22 -7.55 -19.94
N SER A 184 15.50 -7.90 -19.95
CA SER A 184 16.56 -7.15 -20.62
C SER A 184 16.42 -7.09 -22.14
N ARG A 185 15.49 -7.85 -22.72
CA ARG A 185 15.18 -7.79 -24.16
C ARG A 185 14.35 -6.56 -24.54
N TYR A 186 13.64 -5.98 -23.56
CA TYR A 186 12.68 -4.89 -23.81
C TYR A 186 12.95 -3.62 -23.02
N VAL A 187 13.64 -3.74 -21.89
CA VAL A 187 13.81 -2.65 -20.92
C VAL A 187 15.26 -2.60 -20.48
N ASP A 188 15.83 -1.39 -20.43
CA ASP A 188 17.14 -1.19 -19.83
C ASP A 188 17.10 -1.53 -18.33
N SER A 189 18.22 -2.00 -17.79
CA SER A 189 18.30 -2.34 -16.38
C SER A 189 18.00 -1.13 -15.49
N VAL A 190 17.29 -1.39 -14.39
CA VAL A 190 17.05 -0.41 -13.33
C VAL A 190 18.04 -0.66 -12.21
N ALA A 191 18.79 0.37 -11.82
CA ALA A 191 19.74 0.30 -10.72
C ALA A 191 19.13 0.86 -9.42
N LYS A 192 19.77 0.54 -8.29
CA LYS A 192 19.38 1.10 -6.98
C LYS A 192 19.42 2.63 -6.99
N GLU A 193 20.40 3.20 -7.67
CA GLU A 193 20.61 4.64 -7.83
C GLU A 193 19.45 5.31 -8.58
N ASP A 194 18.82 4.63 -9.52
CA ASP A 194 17.64 5.16 -10.22
C ASP A 194 16.44 5.32 -9.27
N ILE A 195 16.29 4.39 -8.33
CA ILE A 195 15.27 4.47 -7.29
C ILE A 195 15.65 5.54 -6.25
N ALA A 196 16.93 5.64 -5.85
CA ALA A 196 17.39 6.59 -4.86
C ALA A 196 17.26 8.07 -5.32
N LYS A 197 17.24 8.34 -6.62
CA LYS A 197 16.94 9.68 -7.17
C LYS A 197 15.56 10.22 -6.76
N HIS A 198 14.66 9.32 -6.37
CA HIS A 198 13.30 9.64 -5.93
C HIS A 198 13.17 9.86 -4.42
N TYR A 199 14.25 9.75 -3.65
CA TYR A 199 14.22 10.03 -2.22
C TYR A 199 13.92 11.50 -1.96
N VAL A 200 13.04 11.73 -0.99
CA VAL A 200 12.72 13.11 -0.57
C VAL A 200 13.87 13.72 0.21
N ARG A 201 14.05 15.04 0.08
CA ARG A 201 15.05 15.79 0.86
C ARG A 201 14.65 15.91 2.33
N THR A 202 13.37 16.06 2.58
CA THR A 202 12.81 16.20 3.93
C THR A 202 11.69 15.19 4.11
N ILE A 203 11.81 14.33 5.13
CA ILE A 203 10.81 13.34 5.45
C ILE A 203 9.65 14.04 6.18
N PRO A 204 8.39 13.87 5.72
CA PRO A 204 7.23 14.48 6.37
C PRO A 204 7.02 13.94 7.78
N THR A 205 6.53 14.80 8.66
CA THR A 205 6.20 14.46 10.05
C THR A 205 4.72 14.10 10.21
N VAL A 206 4.37 13.56 11.37
CA VAL A 206 2.96 13.35 11.76
C VAL A 206 2.20 14.67 11.67
N ARG A 207 2.80 15.79 12.12
CA ARG A 207 2.19 17.12 12.06
C ARG A 207 1.83 17.51 10.63
N GLU A 208 2.76 17.38 9.71
CA GLU A 208 2.54 17.72 8.30
C GLU A 208 1.46 16.83 7.65
N ALA A 209 1.27 15.62 8.16
CA ALA A 209 0.28 14.71 7.61
C ALA A 209 -1.14 14.90 8.14
N ILE A 210 -1.32 15.25 9.43
CA ILE A 210 -2.66 15.15 10.07
C ILE A 210 -3.13 16.41 10.81
N HIS A 211 -2.34 17.51 10.90
CA HIS A 211 -2.71 18.69 11.69
C HIS A 211 -3.99 19.38 11.24
N ASP A 212 -4.33 19.26 9.96
CA ASP A 212 -5.47 19.90 9.30
C ASP A 212 -6.77 19.07 9.37
N LEU A 213 -6.67 17.87 9.92
CA LEU A 213 -7.79 16.95 9.98
C LEU A 213 -8.73 17.25 11.16
N PRO A 214 -10.06 17.08 11.00
CA PRO A 214 -11.03 17.40 12.02
C PRO A 214 -11.04 16.39 13.16
N GLU A 215 -11.67 16.77 14.27
CA GLU A 215 -11.98 15.82 15.34
C GLU A 215 -12.97 14.74 14.89
N PRO A 216 -12.90 13.53 15.47
CA PRO A 216 -13.81 12.45 15.13
C PRO A 216 -15.27 12.78 15.45
N ILE A 217 -16.15 12.34 14.57
CA ILE A 217 -17.60 12.52 14.68
C ILE A 217 -18.31 11.21 15.03
N SER A 218 -19.48 11.32 15.67
CA SER A 218 -20.36 10.17 15.88
C SER A 218 -20.90 9.67 14.54
N SER A 219 -20.72 8.37 14.26
CA SER A 219 -21.26 7.76 13.06
C SER A 219 -22.78 7.63 13.17
N THR A 220 -23.47 7.94 12.07
CA THR A 220 -24.90 7.69 11.89
C THR A 220 -25.10 6.76 10.69
N SER A 221 -26.30 6.20 10.52
CA SER A 221 -26.64 5.41 9.33
C SER A 221 -26.46 6.22 8.02
N GLN A 222 -26.73 7.53 8.09
CA GLN A 222 -26.59 8.44 6.95
C GLN A 222 -25.13 8.87 6.68
N ASN A 223 -24.25 8.74 7.68
CA ASN A 223 -22.82 9.08 7.58
C ASN A 223 -21.94 7.94 8.10
N SER A 224 -22.13 6.75 7.55
CA SER A 224 -21.38 5.55 7.96
C SER A 224 -19.88 5.65 7.65
N ASP A 225 -19.49 6.38 6.62
CA ASP A 225 -18.08 6.60 6.22
C ASP A 225 -17.41 7.73 7.01
N GLY A 226 -18.15 8.43 7.90
CA GLY A 226 -17.61 9.48 8.77
C GLY A 226 -17.04 10.67 8.01
N TRP A 227 -17.81 11.25 7.09
CA TRP A 227 -17.43 12.45 6.34
C TRP A 227 -17.44 13.67 7.23
N ALA A 228 -16.36 14.47 7.21
CA ALA A 228 -16.21 15.71 7.98
C ALA A 228 -15.37 16.74 7.20
N GLY A 229 -15.55 18.02 7.51
CA GLY A 229 -14.79 19.12 6.93
C GLY A 229 -13.42 19.27 7.57
N TYR A 230 -12.43 19.80 6.83
CA TYR A 230 -11.11 20.08 7.37
C TYR A 230 -11.17 21.14 8.49
N SER A 231 -10.30 21.01 9.49
CA SER A 231 -10.25 21.93 10.65
C SER A 231 -9.26 23.08 10.49
N ALA A 232 -8.31 22.95 9.57
CA ALA A 232 -7.30 23.96 9.33
C ALA A 232 -6.85 23.96 7.86
N GLU A 233 -6.24 25.09 7.45
CA GLU A 233 -5.59 25.19 6.16
C GLU A 233 -4.25 24.45 6.15
N PRO A 234 -3.77 24.00 4.96
CA PRO A 234 -2.43 23.45 4.81
C PRO A 234 -1.37 24.49 5.22
N PHE A 235 -0.26 24.00 5.76
CA PHE A 235 0.91 24.87 5.97
C PHE A 235 1.35 25.54 4.65
N HIS A 236 1.92 26.73 4.76
CA HIS A 236 2.51 27.43 3.62
C HIS A 236 3.87 26.79 3.22
N GLY A 237 4.25 26.96 1.96
CA GLY A 237 5.53 26.48 1.43
C GLY A 237 5.63 24.95 1.34
N GLU A 238 6.84 24.43 1.52
CA GLU A 238 7.13 22.99 1.39
C GLU A 238 6.39 22.13 2.41
N ARG A 239 6.25 22.58 3.66
CA ARG A 239 5.51 21.89 4.71
C ARG A 239 4.04 21.62 4.34
N GLY A 240 3.42 22.49 3.55
CA GLY A 240 2.07 22.31 3.05
C GLY A 240 1.96 21.33 1.88
N SER A 241 3.07 20.91 1.29
CA SER A 241 3.05 20.09 0.08
C SER A 241 2.41 18.71 0.31
N TYR A 242 2.59 18.12 1.50
CA TYR A 242 2.00 16.83 1.86
C TYR A 242 0.47 16.89 1.84
N VAL A 243 -0.10 17.82 2.58
CA VAL A 243 -1.56 18.02 2.66
C VAL A 243 -2.15 18.40 1.31
N LYS A 244 -1.50 19.29 0.55
CA LYS A 244 -1.94 19.68 -0.80
C LYS A 244 -2.01 18.48 -1.74
N LYS A 245 -1.02 17.56 -1.68
CA LYS A 245 -1.06 16.31 -2.45
C LYS A 245 -2.19 15.40 -1.99
N ALA A 246 -2.40 15.25 -0.67
CA ALA A 246 -3.45 14.41 -0.11
C ALA A 246 -4.86 14.93 -0.46
N ARG A 247 -5.09 16.24 -0.40
CA ARG A 247 -6.37 16.90 -0.74
C ARG A 247 -6.65 17.02 -2.24
N ARG A 248 -5.70 16.62 -3.09
CA ARG A 248 -5.86 16.76 -4.54
C ARG A 248 -7.03 15.93 -5.04
N ILE A 249 -7.95 16.55 -5.79
CA ILE A 249 -9.03 15.85 -6.49
C ILE A 249 -8.41 14.91 -7.52
N PRO A 250 -8.77 13.62 -7.52
CA PRO A 250 -8.19 12.66 -8.44
C PRO A 250 -8.73 12.84 -9.86
N PRO A 251 -7.99 12.40 -10.89
CA PRO A 251 -8.50 12.32 -12.24
C PRO A 251 -9.65 11.30 -12.33
N MET A 252 -10.44 11.36 -13.43
CA MET A 252 -11.68 10.59 -13.60
C MET A 252 -11.52 9.07 -13.53
N HIS A 253 -10.33 8.55 -13.75
CA HIS A 253 -10.03 7.12 -13.65
C HIS A 253 -9.69 6.63 -12.23
N LEU A 254 -9.67 7.54 -11.24
CA LEU A 254 -9.42 7.25 -9.82
C LEU A 254 -10.50 7.87 -8.95
N GLY A 255 -10.85 7.18 -7.87
CA GLY A 255 -11.86 7.59 -6.89
C GLY A 255 -13.29 7.51 -7.43
N SER A 256 -14.23 7.30 -6.52
CA SER A 256 -15.66 7.30 -6.85
C SER A 256 -16.17 8.72 -7.19
N VAL A 257 -17.30 8.79 -7.87
CA VAL A 257 -18.00 10.08 -8.10
C VAL A 257 -18.28 10.77 -6.78
N LEU A 258 -18.77 10.03 -5.78
CA LEU A 258 -19.11 10.53 -4.46
C LEU A 258 -17.88 11.10 -3.73
N SER A 259 -16.76 10.37 -3.74
CA SER A 259 -15.55 10.85 -3.05
C SER A 259 -14.98 12.11 -3.69
N ARG A 260 -15.04 12.24 -5.02
CA ARG A 260 -14.64 13.47 -5.72
C ARG A 260 -15.55 14.65 -5.39
N GLU A 261 -16.87 14.42 -5.40
CA GLU A 261 -17.86 15.44 -5.06
C GLU A 261 -17.68 15.96 -3.64
N PHE A 262 -17.54 15.05 -2.65
CA PHE A 262 -17.38 15.44 -1.27
C PHE A 262 -16.03 16.15 -1.04
N LEU A 263 -14.97 15.66 -1.66
CA LEU A 263 -13.67 16.33 -1.56
C LEU A 263 -13.69 17.73 -2.17
N SER A 264 -14.42 17.96 -3.28
CA SER A 264 -14.59 19.29 -3.87
C SER A 264 -15.34 20.27 -2.96
N LYS A 265 -16.16 19.73 -2.04
CA LYS A 265 -16.87 20.49 -0.99
C LYS A 265 -16.04 20.61 0.31
N GLY A 266 -14.78 20.19 0.32
CA GLY A 266 -13.91 20.19 1.49
C GLY A 266 -14.24 19.12 2.54
N LEU A 267 -14.95 18.06 2.14
CA LEU A 267 -15.30 16.94 3.02
C LEU A 267 -14.40 15.73 2.76
N VAL A 268 -13.99 15.06 3.81
CA VAL A 268 -13.14 13.88 3.77
C VAL A 268 -13.67 12.79 4.71
N SER A 269 -13.57 11.52 4.30
CA SER A 269 -14.10 10.36 5.05
C SER A 269 -13.12 9.83 6.09
N GLY A 270 -13.59 8.96 6.99
CA GLY A 270 -12.75 8.20 7.92
C GLY A 270 -12.66 8.78 9.34
N PHE A 271 -13.63 9.62 9.75
CA PHE A 271 -13.66 10.27 11.07
C PHE A 271 -14.65 9.66 12.06
N GLN A 272 -15.01 8.39 11.88
CA GLN A 272 -15.85 7.67 12.83
C GLN A 272 -15.17 7.63 14.21
N LYS A 273 -15.81 8.22 15.21
CA LYS A 273 -15.31 8.26 16.60
C LYS A 273 -15.11 6.85 17.16
N THR A 274 -13.96 6.59 17.76
CA THR A 274 -13.75 5.42 18.61
C THR A 274 -14.20 5.75 20.02
N GLN A 275 -15.19 5.04 20.51
CA GLN A 275 -15.59 5.15 21.92
C GLN A 275 -14.59 4.36 22.77
N HIS A 276 -13.96 5.04 23.71
CA HIS A 276 -13.09 4.45 24.73
C HIS A 276 -13.78 4.48 26.08
N ALA A 277 -13.65 3.43 26.86
CA ALA A 277 -14.09 3.45 28.26
C ALA A 277 -13.31 4.53 29.04
N PRO A 278 -13.92 5.17 30.06
CA PRO A 278 -13.27 6.26 30.80
C PRO A 278 -11.90 5.90 31.38
N GLU A 279 -11.71 4.67 31.81
CA GLU A 279 -10.43 4.16 32.30
C GLU A 279 -9.35 4.13 31.21
N ILE A 280 -9.72 3.78 29.95
CA ILE A 280 -8.79 3.79 28.82
C ILE A 280 -8.38 5.23 28.48
N VAL A 281 -9.32 6.17 28.52
CA VAL A 281 -9.03 7.59 28.31
C VAL A 281 -8.06 8.10 29.39
N ARG A 282 -8.29 7.74 30.67
CA ARG A 282 -7.35 8.09 31.76
C ARG A 282 -5.96 7.51 31.54
N ARG A 283 -5.87 6.26 31.11
CA ARG A 283 -4.58 5.62 30.78
C ARG A 283 -3.89 6.32 29.61
N PHE A 284 -4.63 6.66 28.56
CA PHE A 284 -4.05 7.41 27.45
C PHE A 284 -3.55 8.79 27.89
N LYS A 285 -4.29 9.49 28.73
CA LYS A 285 -3.91 10.80 29.27
C LYS A 285 -2.55 10.77 30.01
N SER A 286 -2.23 9.67 30.69
CA SER A 286 -0.97 9.52 31.40
C SER A 286 0.24 9.19 30.53
N VAL A 287 0.03 8.89 29.22
CA VAL A 287 1.11 8.60 28.28
C VAL A 287 1.66 9.90 27.71
N ALA A 288 2.91 10.20 27.96
CA ALA A 288 3.58 11.35 27.34
C ALA A 288 3.72 11.17 25.81
N GLU A 289 3.88 12.26 25.07
CA GLU A 289 4.20 12.25 23.65
C GLU A 289 5.47 11.41 23.39
N GLY A 290 5.42 10.48 22.43
CA GLY A 290 6.48 9.48 22.20
C GLY A 290 6.48 8.28 23.15
N GLY A 291 5.69 8.32 24.23
CA GLY A 291 5.57 7.21 25.17
C GLY A 291 4.70 6.07 24.64
N THR A 292 4.70 4.95 25.37
CA THR A 292 3.90 3.75 25.05
C THR A 292 2.98 3.41 26.22
N GLU A 293 1.72 3.17 25.94
CA GLU A 293 0.75 2.76 26.96
C GLU A 293 1.08 1.34 27.45
N PRO A 294 1.25 1.12 28.76
CA PRO A 294 1.81 -0.14 29.28
C PRO A 294 0.99 -1.40 28.97
N ILE A 295 -0.35 -1.30 28.96
CA ILE A 295 -1.26 -2.45 28.79
C ILE A 295 -1.53 -2.75 27.33
N SER A 296 -2.03 -1.77 26.58
CA SER A 296 -2.35 -1.93 25.15
C SER A 296 -1.10 -1.90 24.27
N ARG A 297 0.02 -1.40 24.79
CA ARG A 297 1.26 -1.16 24.05
C ARG A 297 1.09 -0.21 22.87
N PHE A 298 0.09 0.67 22.92
CA PHE A 298 -0.11 1.68 21.90
C PHE A 298 0.85 2.84 22.11
N PRO A 299 1.67 3.21 21.10
CA PRO A 299 2.52 4.38 21.18
C PRO A 299 1.66 5.65 21.04
N ARG A 300 1.95 6.69 21.82
CA ARG A 300 1.47 8.04 21.53
C ARG A 300 2.40 8.63 20.47
N LEU A 301 1.82 9.08 19.36
CA LEU A 301 2.57 9.71 18.29
C LEU A 301 3.23 11.02 18.77
N GLN A 302 4.28 11.43 18.09
CA GLN A 302 4.95 12.71 18.25
C GLN A 302 4.66 13.56 17.02
N TRP A 303 4.36 14.84 17.25
CA TRP A 303 4.02 15.73 16.15
C TRP A 303 5.16 15.89 15.13
N ASP A 304 6.38 15.99 15.60
CA ASP A 304 7.54 16.37 14.78
C ASP A 304 8.40 15.13 14.37
N GLU A 305 7.85 13.93 14.57
CA GLU A 305 8.46 12.66 14.17
C GLU A 305 7.59 11.92 13.14
N GLN A 306 8.08 10.79 12.63
CA GLN A 306 7.32 9.89 11.78
C GLN A 306 6.52 8.86 12.61
N CYS A 307 5.35 8.49 12.10
CA CYS A 307 4.56 7.41 12.68
C CYS A 307 5.32 6.08 12.58
N PRO A 308 5.38 5.26 13.63
CA PRO A 308 5.84 3.88 13.54
C PRO A 308 4.98 3.07 12.56
N THR A 309 5.50 1.93 12.10
CA THR A 309 4.79 1.05 11.17
C THR A 309 3.37 0.72 11.67
N LEU A 310 2.36 1.15 10.92
CA LEU A 310 0.97 0.76 11.14
C LEU A 310 0.79 -0.71 10.77
N ARG A 311 0.33 -1.52 11.72
CA ARG A 311 0.16 -2.97 11.56
C ARG A 311 -1.31 -3.32 11.38
N ALA A 312 -1.58 -4.33 10.55
CA ALA A 312 -2.94 -4.80 10.29
C ALA A 312 -3.60 -5.47 11.49
N GLY A 313 -2.80 -6.02 12.40
CA GLY A 313 -3.28 -6.88 13.47
C GLY A 313 -3.69 -8.28 13.00
N THR A 314 -3.96 -9.16 13.96
CA THR A 314 -4.53 -10.48 13.73
C THR A 314 -6.05 -10.40 13.80
N GLY A 315 -6.76 -11.40 13.23
CA GLY A 315 -8.20 -11.53 13.38
C GLY A 315 -8.61 -11.80 14.84
N PRO A 316 -9.89 -11.61 15.18
CA PRO A 316 -10.39 -11.80 16.54
C PRO A 316 -10.14 -13.22 17.08
N GLU A 317 -10.01 -14.21 16.20
CA GLU A 317 -9.66 -15.60 16.50
C GLU A 317 -8.25 -15.79 17.09
N ASN A 318 -7.35 -14.82 16.87
CA ASN A 318 -5.96 -14.87 17.33
C ASN A 318 -5.62 -13.82 18.42
N GLY A 319 -6.64 -13.17 19.00
CA GLY A 319 -6.50 -12.14 20.01
C GLY A 319 -6.17 -10.75 19.44
N SER A 320 -6.73 -9.71 20.07
CA SER A 320 -6.72 -8.33 19.56
C SER A 320 -5.42 -7.55 19.79
N TYR A 321 -4.44 -8.12 20.48
CA TYR A 321 -3.27 -7.40 20.99
C TYR A 321 -2.28 -6.88 19.93
N GLN A 322 -2.48 -7.23 18.67
CA GLN A 322 -1.46 -6.98 17.63
C GLN A 322 -1.79 -5.87 16.65
N SER A 323 -3.01 -5.33 16.66
CA SER A 323 -3.31 -4.14 15.85
C SER A 323 -2.92 -2.89 16.62
N VAL A 324 -1.67 -2.48 16.46
CA VAL A 324 -1.21 -1.21 17.05
C VAL A 324 -1.96 -0.07 16.39
N ARG A 325 -2.87 0.55 17.15
CA ARG A 325 -3.52 1.80 16.80
C ARG A 325 -2.88 2.90 17.62
N PRO A 326 -2.01 3.71 17.05
CA PRO A 326 -1.33 4.75 17.81
C PRO A 326 -2.33 5.69 18.49
N ILE A 327 -1.93 6.23 19.65
CA ILE A 327 -2.63 7.30 20.32
C ILE A 327 -2.28 8.61 19.59
N HIS A 328 -3.28 9.47 19.37
CA HIS A 328 -3.09 10.78 18.75
C HIS A 328 -2.11 11.64 19.59
N PRO A 329 -1.25 12.45 18.97
CA PRO A 329 -0.24 13.22 19.73
C PRO A 329 -0.82 14.05 20.88
N SER A 330 -1.90 14.80 20.64
CA SER A 330 -2.49 15.76 21.60
C SER A 330 -3.88 15.37 22.12
N ARG A 331 -4.39 14.18 21.79
CA ARG A 331 -5.74 13.75 22.21
C ARG A 331 -5.66 12.37 22.88
N ASP A 332 -6.50 12.15 23.87
CA ASP A 332 -6.55 10.91 24.63
C ASP A 332 -7.44 9.86 23.92
N ARG A 333 -7.17 9.65 22.64
CA ARG A 333 -7.81 8.70 21.76
C ARG A 333 -6.84 8.08 20.79
N VAL A 334 -7.18 6.93 20.25
CA VAL A 334 -6.46 6.39 19.08
C VAL A 334 -6.71 7.26 17.83
N ILE A 335 -5.81 7.20 16.88
CA ILE A 335 -5.95 7.87 15.60
C ILE A 335 -7.18 7.35 14.84
N THR A 336 -7.77 8.21 14.00
CA THR A 336 -8.87 7.87 13.10
C THR A 336 -8.40 7.08 11.89
N ILE A 337 -9.34 6.57 11.09
CA ILE A 337 -9.04 5.90 9.81
C ILE A 337 -8.32 6.86 8.87
N ARG A 338 -8.79 8.11 8.75
CA ARG A 338 -8.18 9.10 7.86
C ARG A 338 -6.78 9.51 8.31
N GLU A 339 -6.58 9.72 9.61
CA GLU A 339 -5.24 9.98 10.14
C GLU A 339 -4.29 8.83 9.80
N ALA A 340 -4.69 7.58 10.02
CA ALA A 340 -3.89 6.41 9.64
C ALA A 340 -3.63 6.33 8.12
N ALA A 341 -4.63 6.60 7.30
CA ALA A 341 -4.51 6.61 5.85
C ALA A 341 -3.53 7.67 5.35
N ARG A 342 -3.63 8.90 5.89
CA ARG A 342 -2.70 9.99 5.59
C ARG A 342 -1.26 9.64 5.97
N LEU A 343 -1.04 9.12 7.19
CA LEU A 343 0.27 8.67 7.64
C LEU A 343 0.86 7.61 6.71
N GLN A 344 0.03 6.69 6.20
CA GLN A 344 0.44 5.65 5.25
C GLN A 344 0.60 6.15 3.80
N GLY A 345 0.29 7.43 3.51
CA GLY A 345 0.47 8.02 2.19
C GLY A 345 -0.72 7.88 1.24
N PHE A 346 -1.90 7.52 1.74
CA PHE A 346 -3.13 7.51 0.94
C PHE A 346 -3.72 8.91 0.79
N PRO A 347 -4.26 9.26 -0.38
CA PRO A 347 -4.95 10.52 -0.60
C PRO A 347 -6.35 10.54 0.03
N ASP A 348 -6.92 11.73 0.20
CA ASP A 348 -8.18 11.93 0.92
C ASP A 348 -9.41 11.37 0.21
N TRP A 349 -9.37 11.29 -1.09
CA TRP A 349 -10.44 10.70 -1.88
C TRP A 349 -10.54 9.17 -1.75
N PHE A 350 -9.50 8.53 -1.20
CA PHE A 350 -9.43 7.08 -1.09
C PHE A 350 -10.37 6.58 0.00
N LEU A 351 -11.26 5.67 -0.34
CA LEU A 351 -12.25 5.10 0.55
C LEU A 351 -11.75 3.79 1.18
N PHE A 352 -12.05 3.61 2.45
CA PHE A 352 -11.82 2.39 3.20
C PHE A 352 -13.13 1.76 3.63
N HIS A 353 -13.09 0.58 4.22
CA HIS A 353 -14.26 -0.10 4.73
C HIS A 353 -14.99 0.77 5.78
N SER A 354 -16.32 0.69 5.85
CA SER A 354 -17.11 1.43 6.84
C SER A 354 -16.82 1.02 8.30
N THR A 355 -16.37 -0.22 8.52
CA THR A 355 -15.96 -0.71 9.84
C THR A 355 -14.49 -0.37 10.12
N LYS A 356 -14.23 0.33 11.22
CA LYS A 356 -12.86 0.76 11.62
C LYS A 356 -11.84 -0.40 11.65
N TRP A 357 -12.22 -1.55 12.17
CA TRP A 357 -11.34 -2.71 12.23
C TRP A 357 -10.82 -3.12 10.84
N HIS A 358 -11.73 -3.25 9.89
CA HIS A 358 -11.38 -3.62 8.53
C HIS A 358 -10.58 -2.53 7.81
N SER A 359 -10.89 -1.26 8.05
CA SER A 359 -10.13 -0.12 7.50
C SER A 359 -8.68 -0.12 7.97
N PHE A 360 -8.43 -0.34 9.26
CA PHE A 360 -7.06 -0.46 9.77
C PHE A 360 -6.33 -1.68 9.21
N ARG A 361 -7.03 -2.79 8.95
CA ARG A 361 -6.44 -3.96 8.26
C ARG A 361 -6.09 -3.63 6.81
N MET A 362 -6.96 -2.92 6.09
CA MET A 362 -6.69 -2.45 4.73
C MET A 362 -5.43 -1.57 4.69
N ILE A 363 -5.35 -0.57 5.57
CA ILE A 363 -4.21 0.35 5.66
C ILE A 363 -2.92 -0.38 6.05
N GLY A 364 -2.97 -1.21 7.09
CA GLY A 364 -1.80 -1.91 7.62
C GLY A 364 -1.23 -2.99 6.70
N ASN A 365 -2.08 -3.67 5.91
CA ASN A 365 -1.64 -4.67 4.92
C ASN A 365 -1.18 -4.04 3.61
N SER A 366 -1.59 -2.82 3.31
CA SER A 366 -1.34 -2.21 2.01
C SER A 366 0.15 -1.93 1.78
N VAL A 367 0.59 -2.13 0.55
CA VAL A 367 1.84 -1.54 0.06
C VAL A 367 1.75 -0.02 0.18
N ASN A 368 2.83 0.63 0.62
CA ASN A 368 2.84 2.08 0.71
C ASN A 368 2.78 2.70 -0.70
N PRO A 369 1.73 3.51 -1.00
CA PRO A 369 1.53 4.02 -2.36
C PRO A 369 2.63 4.97 -2.84
N GLN A 370 3.22 5.75 -1.92
CA GLN A 370 4.26 6.73 -2.29
C GLN A 370 5.57 6.01 -2.66
N MET A 371 6.02 5.07 -1.83
CA MET A 371 7.20 4.26 -2.13
C MET A 371 7.01 3.49 -3.44
N ALA A 372 5.89 2.80 -3.59
CA ALA A 372 5.60 2.01 -4.78
C ALA A 372 5.51 2.88 -6.05
N ARG A 373 4.93 4.08 -5.96
CA ARG A 373 4.89 5.03 -7.08
C ARG A 373 6.28 5.39 -7.57
N GLU A 374 7.19 5.72 -6.67
CA GLU A 374 8.54 6.16 -7.06
C GLU A 374 9.36 5.01 -7.66
N VAL A 375 9.23 3.80 -7.10
CA VAL A 375 9.84 2.59 -7.69
C VAL A 375 9.29 2.33 -9.09
N LEU A 376 7.97 2.40 -9.26
CA LEU A 376 7.35 2.23 -10.58
C LEU A 376 7.69 3.36 -11.54
N SER A 377 7.88 4.60 -11.05
CA SER A 377 8.33 5.73 -11.87
C SER A 377 9.75 5.51 -12.39
N ALA A 378 10.65 4.97 -11.57
CA ALA A 378 12.00 4.59 -12.01
C ALA A 378 11.95 3.53 -13.12
N ILE A 379 11.08 2.51 -13.00
CA ILE A 379 10.87 1.51 -14.06
C ILE A 379 10.26 2.16 -15.30
N ARG A 380 9.24 3.02 -15.12
CA ARG A 380 8.54 3.69 -16.23
C ARG A 380 9.47 4.53 -17.10
N SER A 381 10.49 5.15 -16.50
CA SER A 381 11.47 5.95 -17.24
C SER A 381 12.40 5.12 -18.14
N ARG A 382 12.41 3.81 -17.98
CA ARG A 382 13.23 2.85 -18.77
C ARG A 382 12.41 2.09 -19.83
N LEU A 383 11.08 2.13 -19.75
CA LEU A 383 10.16 1.57 -20.75
C LEU A 383 9.96 2.51 -21.94
#